data_54dbfa46c015a891f36e1c5a63fdc836
#
_entry.id   54dbfa46c015a891f36e1c5a63fdc836
#
_cell.length_a   1.000
_cell.length_b   1.000
_cell.length_c   1.000
_cell.angle_alpha   90.00
_cell.angle_beta   90.00
_cell.angle_gamma   90.00
#
_symmetry.space_group_name_H-M   'P 1'
#
loop_
_entity.id
_entity.type
_entity.pdbx_description
1 polymer ?
#
loop_
_entity_poly.entity_id
_entity_poly.type
_entity_poly.pdbx_seq_one_letter_code
_entity_poly.pdbx_strand_id
1 'polypeptide(L)'
;FDLYKQGWANGRYYWGKGDYSVPDIDDLKPRMKLTGCNWLGTIQPQWMNYDSNKQYDISCMFSWGDIENFEHDIQTNIPYDDHRRILLEKLEKTDYNVVRRESGIRLPQQEFYQNMYNSKIVMAPIGYGEMAVRDIEAAGFGSVLIKPDMDYIYSKPFVYEDGETYISCKYDWSDVEEKIDYVLSNYK
;
A
#
# COMPACT_ATOMS: atom_id res chain seq x y z
N PHE A 1 -28.94 7.14 -3.34
CA PHE A 1 -27.75 6.38 -3.71
C PHE A 1 -26.65 6.76 -2.72
N ASP A 2 -26.34 5.85 -1.81
CA ASP A 2 -25.16 6.01 -0.94
C ASP A 2 -23.94 5.57 -1.75
N LEU A 3 -23.00 6.48 -1.97
CA LEU A 3 -21.73 6.16 -2.60
C LEU A 3 -20.82 5.53 -1.55
N TYR A 4 -20.60 4.24 -1.69
CA TYR A 4 -19.64 3.49 -0.88
C TYR A 4 -18.27 3.55 -1.54
N LYS A 5 -17.25 3.95 -0.79
CA LYS A 5 -15.93 4.18 -1.32
C LYS A 5 -14.82 3.68 -0.41
N GLN A 6 -13.80 3.07 -0.99
CA GLN A 6 -12.60 2.65 -0.27
C GLN A 6 -11.60 3.79 -0.05
N GLY A 7 -11.55 4.76 -0.93
CA GLY A 7 -10.69 5.92 -0.81
C GLY A 7 -11.18 7.06 -1.67
N TRP A 8 -10.73 8.24 -1.39
CA TRP A 8 -11.07 9.44 -2.10
C TRP A 8 -9.85 10.37 -2.21
N ALA A 9 -9.38 10.59 -3.40
CA ALA A 9 -8.25 11.46 -3.67
C ALA A 9 -8.63 12.57 -4.63
N ASN A 10 -8.42 13.83 -4.22
CA ASN A 10 -8.48 15.02 -5.06
C ASN A 10 -9.69 15.13 -5.99
N GLY A 11 -10.86 14.69 -5.54
CA GLY A 11 -12.10 14.80 -6.31
C GLY A 11 -12.24 13.78 -7.45
N ARG A 12 -11.34 12.85 -7.61
CA ARG A 12 -11.46 11.77 -8.61
C ARG A 12 -11.86 10.45 -7.99
N TYR A 13 -12.68 9.73 -8.73
CA TYR A 13 -13.18 8.42 -8.36
C TYR A 13 -12.53 7.36 -9.25
N TYR A 14 -11.77 6.46 -8.67
CA TYR A 14 -11.16 5.35 -9.40
C TYR A 14 -12.00 4.08 -9.22
N TRP A 15 -12.79 3.74 -10.22
CA TRP A 15 -13.48 2.45 -10.29
C TRP A 15 -13.41 1.89 -11.69
N GLY A 16 -12.60 0.87 -11.88
CA GLY A 16 -12.46 0.19 -13.17
C GLY A 16 -11.78 1.04 -14.25
N LYS A 17 -11.89 0.59 -15.48
CA LYS A 17 -11.35 1.27 -16.67
C LYS A 17 -12.24 2.45 -17.06
N GLY A 18 -12.07 3.59 -16.43
CA GLY A 18 -12.80 4.81 -16.83
C GLY A 18 -12.59 5.97 -15.89
N ASP A 19 -12.33 7.12 -16.46
CA ASP A 19 -12.31 8.39 -15.73
C ASP A 19 -13.75 8.81 -15.48
N TYR A 20 -14.26 8.54 -14.31
CA TYR A 20 -15.55 9.06 -13.87
C TYR A 20 -15.29 10.39 -13.13
N SER A 21 -15.16 11.48 -13.87
CA SER A 21 -15.27 12.79 -13.28
C SER A 21 -16.68 12.94 -12.72
N VAL A 22 -16.80 13.02 -11.42
CA VAL A 22 -18.08 13.38 -10.80
C VAL A 22 -18.16 14.91 -10.81
N PRO A 23 -19.04 15.49 -11.63
CA PRO A 23 -19.25 16.92 -11.57
C PRO A 23 -19.77 17.28 -10.18
N ASP A 24 -19.19 18.30 -9.60
CA ASP A 24 -19.64 18.90 -8.35
C ASP A 24 -19.64 17.95 -7.12
N ILE A 25 -18.42 17.57 -6.74
CA ILE A 25 -18.19 16.69 -5.60
C ILE A 25 -18.67 17.29 -4.28
N ASP A 26 -18.66 18.60 -4.16
CA ASP A 26 -19.06 19.27 -2.91
C ASP A 26 -20.54 19.05 -2.62
N ASP A 27 -21.37 18.91 -3.66
CA ASP A 27 -22.78 18.52 -3.53
C ASP A 27 -22.96 17.06 -3.06
N LEU A 28 -21.98 16.20 -3.34
CA LEU A 28 -22.04 14.80 -2.95
C LEU A 28 -21.45 14.53 -1.56
N LYS A 29 -20.49 15.33 -1.10
CA LYS A 29 -19.82 15.15 0.20
C LYS A 29 -20.82 14.96 1.37
N PRO A 30 -21.91 15.76 1.50
CA PRO A 30 -22.87 15.57 2.59
C PRO A 30 -23.63 14.24 2.56
N ARG A 31 -23.66 13.59 1.38
CA ARG A 31 -24.35 12.31 1.15
C ARG A 31 -23.41 11.13 1.21
N MET A 32 -22.11 11.36 1.28
CA MET A 32 -21.11 10.31 1.36
C MET A 32 -21.04 9.76 2.77
N LYS A 33 -21.08 8.45 2.89
CA LYS A 33 -20.84 7.73 4.13
C LYS A 33 -19.56 6.94 4.01
N LEU A 34 -18.73 7.04 5.03
CA LEU A 34 -17.55 6.18 5.13
C LEU A 34 -17.99 4.78 5.49
N THR A 35 -17.53 3.82 4.72
CA THR A 35 -17.62 2.41 5.10
C THR A 35 -16.30 1.96 5.70
N GLY A 36 -16.37 1.19 6.77
CA GLY A 36 -15.18 0.54 7.31
C GLY A 36 -14.56 -0.41 6.28
N CYS A 37 -13.25 -0.57 6.35
CA CYS A 37 -12.54 -1.59 5.59
C CYS A 37 -12.90 -2.98 6.15
N ASN A 38 -13.58 -3.81 5.37
CA ASN A 38 -14.02 -5.14 5.81
C ASN A 38 -13.03 -6.26 5.41
N TRP A 39 -11.74 -5.93 5.35
CA TRP A 39 -10.71 -6.89 4.91
C TRP A 39 -10.08 -7.70 6.05
N LEU A 40 -10.40 -7.38 7.30
CA LEU A 40 -9.87 -8.11 8.47
C LEU A 40 -10.19 -9.61 8.43
N GLY A 41 -11.31 -10.00 7.80
CA GLY A 41 -11.67 -11.40 7.62
C GLY A 41 -10.81 -12.18 6.62
N THR A 42 -9.91 -11.52 5.89
CA THR A 42 -9.00 -12.20 4.94
C THR A 42 -7.74 -12.74 5.62
N ILE A 43 -7.40 -12.22 6.79
CA ILE A 43 -6.22 -12.67 7.54
C ILE A 43 -6.63 -13.87 8.41
N GLN A 44 -6.03 -15.01 8.14
CA GLN A 44 -6.29 -16.20 8.95
C GLN A 44 -5.57 -16.11 10.29
N PRO A 45 -6.16 -16.62 11.39
CA PRO A 45 -5.61 -16.50 12.75
C PRO A 45 -4.16 -16.97 12.91
N GLN A 46 -3.73 -17.97 12.16
CA GLN A 46 -2.35 -18.47 12.19
C GLN A 46 -1.31 -17.44 11.77
N TRP A 47 -1.69 -16.41 11.00
CA TRP A 47 -0.83 -15.35 10.55
C TRP A 47 -0.81 -14.14 11.49
N MET A 48 -1.67 -14.11 12.50
CA MET A 48 -1.77 -13.01 13.46
C MET A 48 -0.77 -13.11 14.63
N ASN A 49 0.17 -14.04 14.56
CA ASN A 49 1.21 -14.17 15.56
C ASN A 49 2.39 -13.29 15.23
N TYR A 50 2.70 -12.37 16.12
CA TYR A 50 3.90 -11.56 16.00
C TYR A 50 5.14 -12.42 16.30
N ASP A 51 6.06 -12.45 15.35
CA ASP A 51 7.40 -12.98 15.52
C ASP A 51 8.41 -11.91 15.10
N SER A 52 9.26 -11.48 16.03
CA SER A 52 10.31 -10.49 15.75
C SER A 52 11.47 -11.07 14.93
N ASN A 53 11.59 -12.40 14.85
CA ASN A 53 12.65 -13.08 14.11
C ASN A 53 12.31 -13.22 12.63
N LYS A 54 12.25 -12.10 11.92
CA LYS A 54 11.92 -12.04 10.49
C LYS A 54 13.12 -12.40 9.64
N GLN A 55 12.87 -13.15 8.57
CA GLN A 55 13.89 -13.63 7.64
C GLN A 55 14.36 -12.52 6.68
N TYR A 56 13.45 -11.69 6.23
CA TYR A 56 13.69 -10.63 5.26
C TYR A 56 13.58 -9.24 5.89
N ASP A 57 14.33 -8.30 5.36
CA ASP A 57 14.16 -6.91 5.75
C ASP A 57 12.89 -6.34 5.12
N ILE A 58 12.66 -6.62 3.82
CA ILE A 58 11.60 -5.98 3.04
C ILE A 58 10.86 -7.02 2.20
N SER A 59 9.53 -6.88 2.12
CA SER A 59 8.72 -7.58 1.11
C SER A 59 8.07 -6.62 0.12
N CYS A 60 8.17 -6.98 -1.17
CA CYS A 60 7.56 -6.29 -2.30
C CYS A 60 6.56 -7.22 -3.02
N MET A 61 5.43 -7.50 -2.36
CA MET A 61 4.42 -8.44 -2.85
C MET A 61 3.33 -7.74 -3.70
N PHE A 62 3.74 -7.00 -4.72
CA PHE A 62 2.85 -6.29 -5.64
C PHE A 62 3.20 -6.59 -7.10
N SER A 63 2.22 -6.48 -7.99
CA SER A 63 2.45 -6.58 -9.44
C SER A 63 2.97 -5.27 -9.99
N TRP A 64 3.79 -5.36 -11.02
CA TRP A 64 4.29 -4.25 -11.81
C TRP A 64 4.40 -4.70 -13.28
N GLY A 65 4.23 -3.78 -14.24
CA GLY A 65 4.43 -4.06 -15.67
C GLY A 65 3.27 -4.71 -16.43
N ASP A 66 2.16 -5.07 -15.75
CA ASP A 66 1.01 -5.73 -16.41
C ASP A 66 -0.18 -4.78 -16.65
N ILE A 67 -0.03 -3.52 -16.30
CA ILE A 67 -1.12 -2.54 -16.34
C ILE A 67 -0.83 -1.53 -17.44
N GLU A 68 -1.06 -1.94 -18.68
CA GLU A 68 -1.11 -0.99 -19.79
C GLU A 68 -2.23 0.04 -19.53
N ASN A 69 -1.85 1.30 -19.43
CA ASN A 69 -2.74 2.47 -19.37
C ASN A 69 -3.40 2.79 -18.03
N PHE A 70 -2.74 2.65 -16.89
CA PHE A 70 -3.26 3.25 -15.67
C PHE A 70 -2.64 4.62 -15.39
N GLU A 71 -3.55 5.48 -15.01
CA GLU A 71 -3.48 6.91 -14.80
C GLU A 71 -2.30 7.37 -13.95
N HIS A 72 -1.85 8.58 -14.25
CA HIS A 72 -0.84 9.30 -13.50
C HIS A 72 -1.36 9.73 -12.14
N ASP A 73 -0.54 9.71 -11.11
CA ASP A 73 -0.83 10.46 -9.91
C ASP A 73 -0.96 11.95 -10.24
N ILE A 74 -2.04 12.56 -9.75
CA ILE A 74 -2.38 13.95 -10.08
C ILE A 74 -1.38 14.94 -9.50
N GLN A 75 -0.72 14.57 -8.39
CA GLN A 75 0.23 15.46 -7.71
C GLN A 75 1.61 15.42 -8.32
N THR A 76 2.08 14.25 -8.74
CA THR A 76 3.46 14.04 -9.19
C THR A 76 3.56 13.75 -10.67
N ASN A 77 2.44 13.45 -11.34
CA ASN A 77 2.37 13.02 -12.74
C ASN A 77 3.21 11.75 -13.04
N ILE A 78 3.45 10.92 -12.02
CA ILE A 78 4.15 9.65 -12.17
C ILE A 78 3.11 8.55 -12.39
N PRO A 79 3.19 7.77 -13.49
CA PRO A 79 2.32 6.60 -13.69
C PRO A 79 2.46 5.57 -12.57
N TYR A 80 1.39 4.87 -12.22
CA TYR A 80 1.43 3.85 -11.16
C TYR A 80 2.44 2.74 -11.40
N ASP A 81 2.61 2.32 -12.65
CA ASP A 81 3.63 1.33 -12.99
C ASP A 81 5.04 1.87 -12.80
N ASP A 82 5.27 3.11 -13.21
CA ASP A 82 6.55 3.77 -12.98
C ASP A 82 6.81 3.98 -11.48
N HIS A 83 5.80 4.34 -10.71
CA HIS A 83 5.88 4.46 -9.27
C HIS A 83 6.36 3.16 -8.61
N ARG A 84 5.82 2.01 -9.02
CA ARG A 84 6.23 0.69 -8.51
C ARG A 84 7.59 0.27 -9.02
N ARG A 85 7.88 0.53 -10.29
CA ARG A 85 9.18 0.25 -10.91
C ARG A 85 10.30 1.07 -10.28
N ILE A 86 10.07 2.38 -10.05
CA ILE A 86 11.04 3.26 -9.37
C ILE A 86 11.39 2.73 -7.98
N LEU A 87 10.40 2.29 -7.21
CA LEU A 87 10.65 1.66 -5.92
C LEU A 87 11.57 0.45 -6.03
N LEU A 88 11.26 -0.49 -6.93
CA LEU A 88 12.07 -1.70 -7.10
C LEU A 88 13.49 -1.38 -7.57
N GLU A 89 13.65 -0.46 -8.52
CA GLU A 89 14.96 -0.01 -9.02
C GLU A 89 15.83 0.66 -7.94
N LYS A 90 15.19 1.35 -6.98
CA LYS A 90 15.90 1.91 -5.82
C LYS A 90 16.36 0.80 -4.90
N LEU A 91 15.48 -0.12 -4.55
CA LEU A 91 15.80 -1.23 -3.66
C LEU A 91 16.86 -2.19 -4.24
N GLU A 92 16.92 -2.37 -5.57
CA GLU A 92 17.97 -3.15 -6.23
C GLU A 92 19.39 -2.58 -6.06
N LYS A 93 19.51 -1.31 -5.72
CA LYS A 93 20.79 -0.63 -5.49
C LYS A 93 21.25 -0.66 -4.04
N THR A 94 20.50 -1.32 -3.18
CA THR A 94 20.77 -1.41 -1.74
C THR A 94 21.17 -2.83 -1.35
N ASP A 95 21.73 -2.97 -0.15
CA ASP A 95 22.10 -4.26 0.42
C ASP A 95 21.00 -4.89 1.30
N TYR A 96 19.77 -4.34 1.28
CA TYR A 96 18.66 -4.91 2.04
C TYR A 96 18.30 -6.30 1.54
N ASN A 97 17.94 -7.17 2.46
CA ASN A 97 17.42 -8.51 2.12
C ASN A 97 15.94 -8.41 1.69
N VAL A 98 15.71 -8.28 0.37
CA VAL A 98 14.40 -8.04 -0.21
C VAL A 98 13.82 -9.31 -0.80
N VAL A 99 12.62 -9.71 -0.34
CA VAL A 99 11.81 -10.72 -1.03
C VAL A 99 10.77 -10.00 -1.91
N ARG A 100 10.72 -10.39 -3.18
CA ARG A 100 9.79 -9.77 -4.13
C ARG A 100 9.07 -10.81 -4.99
N ARG A 101 7.90 -10.44 -5.46
CA ARG A 101 7.18 -11.18 -6.49
C ARG A 101 7.78 -10.82 -7.86
N GLU A 102 7.97 -11.80 -8.70
CA GLU A 102 8.31 -11.55 -10.11
C GLU A 102 7.10 -11.03 -10.88
N SER A 103 7.36 -10.15 -11.87
CA SER A 103 6.32 -9.61 -12.73
C SER A 103 5.60 -10.75 -13.49
N GLY A 104 4.27 -10.64 -13.61
CA GLY A 104 3.46 -11.63 -14.31
C GLY A 104 3.27 -12.97 -13.56
N ILE A 105 4.04 -13.24 -12.50
CA ILE A 105 3.92 -14.50 -11.76
C ILE A 105 2.96 -14.36 -10.58
N ARG A 106 1.90 -15.16 -10.58
CA ARG A 106 0.98 -15.23 -9.46
C ARG A 106 1.45 -16.30 -8.47
N LEU A 107 1.92 -15.85 -7.30
CA LEU A 107 2.27 -16.78 -6.23
C LEU A 107 1.02 -17.46 -5.63
N PRO A 108 1.14 -18.70 -5.15
CA PRO A 108 0.16 -19.28 -4.26
C PRO A 108 -0.08 -18.40 -3.05
N GLN A 109 -1.31 -18.31 -2.57
CA GLN A 109 -1.68 -17.42 -1.46
C GLN A 109 -0.85 -17.67 -0.20
N GLN A 110 -0.58 -18.93 0.10
CA GLN A 110 0.22 -19.30 1.27
C GLN A 110 1.66 -18.76 1.17
N GLU A 111 2.29 -18.89 0.02
CA GLU A 111 3.65 -18.38 -0.22
C GLU A 111 3.68 -16.85 -0.17
N PHE A 112 2.68 -16.21 -0.78
CA PHE A 112 2.52 -14.76 -0.72
C PHE A 112 2.44 -14.26 0.73
N TYR A 113 1.60 -14.90 1.56
CA TYR A 113 1.48 -14.54 2.97
C TYR A 113 2.74 -14.88 3.77
N GLN A 114 3.38 -16.03 3.50
CA GLN A 114 4.61 -16.42 4.17
C GLN A 114 5.73 -15.40 3.94
N ASN A 115 5.86 -14.89 2.71
CA ASN A 115 6.88 -13.88 2.38
C ASN A 115 6.62 -12.57 3.12
N MET A 116 5.37 -12.12 3.21
CA MET A 116 5.02 -10.93 3.99
C MET A 116 5.21 -11.15 5.50
N TYR A 117 4.75 -12.29 6.02
CA TYR A 117 4.90 -12.66 7.44
C TYR A 117 6.37 -12.70 7.86
N ASN A 118 7.26 -13.21 7.01
CA ASN A 118 8.69 -13.31 7.29
C ASN A 118 9.48 -12.02 7.04
N SER A 119 8.81 -10.92 6.72
CA SER A 119 9.45 -9.63 6.45
C SER A 119 9.19 -8.62 7.55
N LYS A 120 10.23 -7.83 7.90
CA LYS A 120 10.10 -6.73 8.87
C LYS A 120 9.25 -5.60 8.31
N ILE A 121 9.43 -5.31 7.01
CA ILE A 121 8.77 -4.21 6.29
C ILE A 121 7.95 -4.77 5.13
N VAL A 122 6.74 -4.27 4.98
CA VAL A 122 5.90 -4.49 3.80
C VAL A 122 5.79 -3.19 3.02
N MET A 123 6.31 -3.19 1.79
CA MET A 123 6.14 -2.06 0.88
C MET A 123 4.77 -2.10 0.23
N ALA A 124 4.02 -1.01 0.31
CA ALA A 124 2.68 -0.90 -0.25
C ALA A 124 2.53 0.30 -1.18
N PRO A 125 3.12 0.25 -2.38
CA PRO A 125 2.88 1.29 -3.37
C PRO A 125 1.40 1.36 -3.75
N ILE A 126 0.97 2.54 -4.18
CA ILE A 126 -0.39 2.78 -4.61
C ILE A 126 -0.70 1.92 -5.85
N GLY A 127 -1.93 1.47 -5.93
CA GLY A 127 -2.43 0.61 -7.00
C GLY A 127 -3.77 1.09 -7.54
N TYR A 128 -4.72 0.18 -7.73
CA TYR A 128 -6.09 0.50 -8.15
C TYR A 128 -6.87 1.38 -7.16
N GLY A 129 -6.31 1.67 -6.03
CA GLY A 129 -6.80 2.55 -5.00
C GLY A 129 -5.70 2.75 -3.98
N GLU A 130 -5.87 3.76 -3.19
CA GLU A 130 -4.90 4.15 -2.18
C GLU A 130 -4.83 3.13 -1.05
N MET A 131 -5.99 2.61 -0.64
CA MET A 131 -6.09 1.54 0.35
C MET A 131 -6.00 0.17 -0.31
N ALA A 132 -5.13 -0.67 0.18
CA ALA A 132 -4.99 -2.04 -0.28
C ALA A 132 -5.18 -3.04 0.85
N VAL A 133 -5.60 -4.27 0.51
CA VAL A 133 -5.71 -5.38 1.49
C VAL A 133 -4.37 -5.59 2.20
N ARG A 134 -3.27 -5.43 1.50
CA ARG A 134 -1.91 -5.53 2.01
C ARG A 134 -1.64 -4.62 3.19
N ASP A 135 -2.28 -3.45 3.23
CA ASP A 135 -2.06 -2.49 4.32
C ASP A 135 -2.53 -3.07 5.66
N ILE A 136 -3.65 -3.78 5.63
CA ILE A 136 -4.18 -4.49 6.80
C ILE A 136 -3.42 -5.79 7.07
N GLU A 137 -3.02 -6.50 6.00
CA GLU A 137 -2.24 -7.73 6.11
C GLU A 137 -0.89 -7.47 6.78
N ALA A 138 -0.20 -6.37 6.44
CA ALA A 138 1.06 -5.98 7.05
C ALA A 138 0.93 -5.88 8.58
N ALA A 139 -0.08 -5.18 9.07
CA ALA A 139 -0.36 -5.07 10.50
C ALA A 139 -0.67 -6.43 11.13
N GLY A 140 -1.46 -7.26 10.46
CA GLY A 140 -1.80 -8.61 10.92
C GLY A 140 -0.59 -9.53 11.02
N PHE A 141 0.43 -9.33 10.19
CA PHE A 141 1.67 -10.12 10.19
C PHE A 141 2.74 -9.56 11.15
N GLY A 142 2.46 -8.46 11.83
CA GLY A 142 3.44 -7.77 12.68
C GLY A 142 4.59 -7.17 11.87
N SER A 143 4.32 -6.75 10.66
CA SER A 143 5.27 -6.07 9.78
C SER A 143 4.96 -4.58 9.73
N VAL A 144 6.00 -3.75 9.62
CA VAL A 144 5.82 -2.31 9.46
C VAL A 144 5.42 -2.00 8.02
N LEU A 145 4.32 -1.29 7.86
CA LEU A 145 3.86 -0.82 6.56
C LEU A 145 4.62 0.44 6.15
N ILE A 146 5.29 0.43 4.99
CA ILE A 146 5.82 1.64 4.35
C ILE A 146 5.03 1.92 3.08
N LYS A 147 4.53 3.14 2.95
CA LYS A 147 3.59 3.54 1.92
C LYS A 147 3.73 5.03 1.59
N PRO A 148 3.35 5.50 0.39
CA PRO A 148 3.23 6.93 0.14
C PRO A 148 2.32 7.62 1.13
N ASP A 149 2.57 8.89 1.37
CA ASP A 149 1.76 9.72 2.27
C ASP A 149 0.26 9.60 1.97
N MET A 150 -0.51 9.35 3.02
CA MET A 150 -1.94 9.08 2.98
C MET A 150 -2.78 10.15 3.70
N ASP A 151 -2.20 11.26 4.11
CA ASP A 151 -2.86 12.32 4.88
C ASP A 151 -4.05 12.95 4.15
N TYR A 152 -4.09 12.84 2.82
CA TYR A 152 -5.18 13.33 1.99
C TYR A 152 -6.41 12.40 1.97
N ILE A 153 -6.34 11.22 2.62
CA ILE A 153 -7.42 10.25 2.65
C ILE A 153 -8.11 10.28 4.01
N TYR A 154 -9.40 10.52 3.96
CA TYR A 154 -10.24 10.37 5.14
C TYR A 154 -10.81 8.95 5.21
N SER A 155 -10.35 8.16 6.18
CA SER A 155 -10.79 6.79 6.42
C SER A 155 -11.35 6.60 7.83
N LYS A 156 -12.24 5.64 8.00
CA LYS A 156 -12.73 5.18 9.32
C LYS A 156 -12.77 3.65 9.34
N PRO A 157 -12.32 3.01 10.44
CA PRO A 157 -11.51 3.60 11.50
C PRO A 157 -10.20 4.15 10.93
N PHE A 158 -9.58 5.08 11.60
CA PHE A 158 -8.34 5.71 11.15
C PHE A 158 -7.27 4.63 10.97
N VAL A 159 -6.84 4.42 9.74
CA VAL A 159 -5.88 3.36 9.41
C VAL A 159 -4.48 3.95 9.19
N TYR A 160 -4.40 5.20 8.71
CA TYR A 160 -3.14 5.84 8.34
C TYR A 160 -2.83 6.99 9.28
N GLU A 161 -1.92 6.75 10.22
CA GLU A 161 -1.35 7.71 11.15
C GLU A 161 0.16 7.53 11.11
N ASP A 162 0.86 8.49 10.46
CA ASP A 162 2.30 8.39 10.23
C ASP A 162 3.08 8.26 11.53
N GLY A 163 4.01 7.32 11.58
CA GLY A 163 4.76 6.95 12.77
C GLY A 163 4.04 6.05 13.77
N GLU A 164 2.74 5.82 13.61
CA GLU A 164 1.92 4.99 14.50
C GLU A 164 1.43 3.71 13.81
N THR A 165 0.69 3.85 12.70
CA THR A 165 0.09 2.71 12.00
C THR A 165 0.82 2.38 10.70
N TYR A 166 1.59 3.28 10.17
CA TYR A 166 2.45 3.12 9.01
C TYR A 166 3.61 4.13 9.04
N ILE A 167 4.55 3.98 8.14
CA ILE A 167 5.60 4.98 7.89
C ILE A 167 5.34 5.58 6.52
N SER A 168 5.15 6.90 6.48
CA SER A 168 4.92 7.63 5.24
C SER A 168 6.21 7.83 4.46
N CYS A 169 6.12 7.70 3.14
CA CYS A 169 7.15 8.04 2.18
C CYS A 169 6.64 9.07 1.19
N LYS A 170 7.55 9.79 0.56
CA LYS A 170 7.23 10.59 -0.62
C LYS A 170 6.77 9.68 -1.76
N TYR A 171 5.87 10.18 -2.59
CA TYR A 171 5.32 9.40 -3.70
C TYR A 171 6.38 8.96 -4.71
N ASP A 172 7.43 9.75 -4.91
CA ASP A 172 8.57 9.44 -5.79
C ASP A 172 9.63 8.55 -5.13
N TRP A 173 9.38 8.10 -3.90
CA TRP A 173 10.29 7.28 -3.10
C TRP A 173 11.66 7.92 -2.86
N SER A 174 11.77 9.25 -2.94
CA SER A 174 13.07 9.93 -2.78
C SER A 174 13.66 9.80 -1.36
N ASP A 175 12.83 9.48 -0.37
CA ASP A 175 13.20 9.31 1.03
C ASP A 175 13.08 7.84 1.52
N VAL A 176 12.84 6.89 0.62
CA VAL A 176 12.52 5.50 1.02
C VAL A 176 13.64 4.82 1.81
N GLU A 177 14.91 5.05 1.45
CA GLU A 177 16.05 4.46 2.15
C GLU A 177 16.14 4.97 3.60
N GLU A 178 15.98 6.28 3.81
CA GLU A 178 15.93 6.88 5.15
C GLU A 178 14.82 6.24 6.02
N LYS A 179 13.64 6.03 5.43
CA LYS A 179 12.51 5.42 6.13
C LYS A 179 12.74 3.95 6.45
N ILE A 180 13.34 3.21 5.53
CA ILE A 180 13.71 1.80 5.75
C ILE A 180 14.75 1.70 6.88
N ASP A 181 15.81 2.49 6.83
CA ASP A 181 16.86 2.49 7.84
C ASP A 181 16.31 2.84 9.22
N TYR A 182 15.41 3.82 9.29
CA TYR A 182 14.72 4.17 10.52
C TYR A 182 13.95 2.97 11.09
N VAL A 183 13.18 2.27 10.26
CA VAL A 183 12.43 1.09 10.71
C VAL A 183 13.36 -0.02 11.14
N LEU A 184 14.37 -0.38 10.33
CA LEU A 184 15.28 -1.49 10.64
C LEU A 184 16.08 -1.23 11.91
N SER A 185 16.46 0.01 12.17
CA SER A 185 17.20 0.39 13.39
C SER A 185 16.33 0.35 14.66
N ASN A 186 15.00 0.43 14.51
CA ASN A 186 14.06 0.48 15.63
C ASN A 186 13.15 -0.76 15.69
N TYR A 187 13.29 -1.72 14.80
CA TYR A 187 12.49 -2.94 14.77
C TYR A 187 12.78 -3.83 15.98
N LYS A 188 11.75 -4.13 16.78
CA LYS A 188 11.85 -4.93 18.01
C LYS A 188 10.93 -6.14 17.98
#